data_bd4b08c889d379d81242e1a01f950012
#
_entry.id   bd4b08c889d379d81242e1a01f950012
#
_cell.length_a   1.000
_cell.length_b   1.000
_cell.length_c   1.000
_cell.angle_alpha   90.00
_cell.angle_beta   90.00
_cell.angle_gamma   90.00
#
_symmetry.space_group_name_H-M   'P 1'
#
loop_
_entity.id
_entity.type
_entity.pdbx_description
1 polymer ?
#
loop_
_entity_poly.entity_id
_entity_poly.type
_entity_poly.pdbx_seq_one_letter_code
_entity_poly.pdbx_strand_id
1 'polypeptide(L)'
;GGIGMYYKTTYSSPIGSLTLACHGDHLVGLWLEGQAYFGASVPDPLTTADEIPVFHATKNWLDRYFSGLRPAASELPLQPAGSDFRQAVWSLLMRIPYGEVVTYGDIAREMAARMGWKSLSGQAVGGAVGHNPISIIIPCHRVVGSNGSLTGYAGGIETKRWLLEREGVDLSRLCIPKP
;
A
#
# COMPACT_ATOMS: atom_id res chain seq x y z
N GLY A 1 0.90 -1.46 -28.37
CA GLY A 1 1.44 -0.58 -28.56
C GLY A 1 1.11 0.81 -28.01
N GLY A 2 1.75 1.73 -28.48
CA GLY A 2 1.54 3.09 -28.19
C GLY A 2 1.67 3.46 -26.72
N ILE A 3 1.70 4.71 -26.48
CA ILE A 3 1.70 5.21 -25.10
C ILE A 3 0.30 4.97 -24.53
N GLY A 4 0.19 4.02 -23.65
CA GLY A 4 -1.06 3.75 -22.95
C GLY A 4 -1.50 4.96 -22.18
N MET A 5 -2.79 5.21 -22.17
CA MET A 5 -3.34 6.30 -21.38
C MET A 5 -3.51 5.89 -19.92
N TYR A 6 -3.35 6.88 -19.04
CA TYR A 6 -3.60 6.72 -17.63
C TYR A 6 -4.98 7.25 -17.29
N TYR A 7 -5.73 6.46 -16.56
CA TYR A 7 -7.10 6.81 -16.16
C TYR A 7 -7.24 6.75 -14.65
N LYS A 8 -8.25 7.45 -14.14
CA LYS A 8 -8.57 7.43 -12.71
C LYS A 8 -10.06 7.26 -12.50
N THR A 9 -10.40 6.75 -11.33
CA THR A 9 -11.76 6.72 -10.80
C THR A 9 -11.69 6.89 -9.28
N THR A 10 -12.82 7.07 -8.64
CA THR A 10 -12.91 7.19 -7.19
C THR A 10 -13.73 6.07 -6.60
N TYR A 11 -13.47 5.79 -5.32
CA TYR A 11 -14.17 4.76 -4.56
C TYR A 11 -14.44 5.33 -3.16
N SER A 12 -15.70 5.31 -2.73
CA SER A 12 -16.08 5.75 -1.40
C SER A 12 -15.91 4.60 -0.41
N SER A 13 -15.06 4.80 0.59
CA SER A 13 -14.74 3.77 1.56
C SER A 13 -15.04 4.22 2.98
N PRO A 14 -15.03 3.30 3.98
CA PRO A 14 -15.17 3.69 5.38
C PRO A 14 -14.08 4.63 5.89
N ILE A 15 -12.96 4.71 5.20
CA ILE A 15 -11.85 5.61 5.57
C ILE A 15 -11.74 6.81 4.66
N GLY A 16 -12.80 7.11 3.90
CA GLY A 16 -12.85 8.26 3.02
C GLY A 16 -12.73 7.90 1.55
N SER A 17 -12.61 8.91 0.71
CA SER A 17 -12.50 8.73 -0.73
C SER A 17 -11.13 8.18 -1.10
N LEU A 18 -11.14 7.14 -1.92
CA LEU A 18 -9.93 6.57 -2.51
C LEU A 18 -9.90 6.92 -3.99
N THR A 19 -8.72 7.26 -4.51
CA THR A 19 -8.52 7.45 -5.95
C THR A 19 -7.76 6.25 -6.49
N LEU A 20 -8.31 5.63 -7.52
CA LEU A 20 -7.71 4.51 -8.24
C LEU A 20 -7.16 5.01 -9.57
N ALA A 21 -5.98 4.52 -9.95
CA ALA A 21 -5.41 4.83 -11.26
C ALA A 21 -5.00 3.55 -11.97
N CYS A 22 -5.17 3.53 -13.28
CA CYS A 22 -4.75 2.40 -14.10
C CYS A 22 -4.00 2.87 -15.34
N HIS A 23 -3.23 1.95 -15.89
CA HIS A 23 -2.54 2.11 -17.17
C HIS A 23 -2.75 0.82 -17.94
N GLY A 24 -3.48 0.88 -19.04
CA GLY A 24 -3.89 -0.34 -19.73
C GLY A 24 -4.72 -1.23 -18.80
N ASP A 25 -4.35 -2.48 -18.69
CA ASP A 25 -5.07 -3.46 -17.88
C ASP A 25 -4.54 -3.58 -16.45
N HIS A 26 -3.62 -2.70 -16.06
CA HIS A 26 -2.94 -2.78 -14.75
C HIS A 26 -3.32 -1.64 -13.83
N LEU A 27 -3.51 -1.96 -12.56
CA LEU A 27 -3.68 -0.96 -11.51
C LEU A 27 -2.29 -0.39 -11.18
N VAL A 28 -2.15 0.92 -11.25
CA VAL A 28 -0.87 1.61 -10.98
C VAL A 28 -0.92 2.51 -9.75
N GLY A 29 -2.11 2.77 -9.22
CA GLY A 29 -2.25 3.63 -8.04
C GLY A 29 -3.53 3.38 -7.27
N LEU A 30 -3.44 3.54 -5.97
CA LEU A 30 -4.56 3.61 -5.05
C LEU A 30 -4.11 4.52 -3.90
N TRP A 31 -4.74 5.68 -3.79
CA TRP A 31 -4.35 6.66 -2.78
C TRP A 31 -5.55 7.12 -1.97
N LEU A 32 -5.31 7.33 -0.67
CA LEU A 32 -6.27 7.99 0.19
C LEU A 32 -6.23 9.49 -0.06
N GLU A 33 -7.38 10.14 0.02
CA GLU A 33 -7.45 11.59 -0.11
C GLU A 33 -6.57 12.25 0.95
N GLY A 34 -5.72 13.18 0.51
CA GLY A 34 -4.82 13.92 1.39
C GLY A 34 -3.58 13.19 1.84
N GLN A 35 -3.34 11.96 1.39
CA GLN A 35 -2.13 11.23 1.79
C GLN A 35 -0.85 11.84 1.20
N ALA A 36 0.28 11.55 1.86
CA ALA A 36 1.59 11.91 1.33
C ALA A 36 1.84 11.24 -0.01
N TYR A 37 2.49 11.95 -0.92
CA TYR A 37 2.86 11.47 -2.27
C TYR A 37 1.66 11.06 -3.14
N PHE A 38 0.49 11.62 -2.87
CA PHE A 38 -0.71 11.34 -3.65
C PHE A 38 -0.45 11.58 -5.14
N GLY A 39 -0.65 10.54 -5.95
CA GLY A 39 -0.48 10.64 -7.41
C GLY A 39 0.94 10.84 -7.91
N ALA A 40 1.95 10.83 -7.04
CA ALA A 40 3.32 11.17 -7.41
C ALA A 40 3.96 10.18 -8.39
N SER A 41 3.46 8.96 -8.46
CA SER A 41 4.03 7.89 -9.29
C SER A 41 3.45 7.83 -10.70
N VAL A 42 2.49 8.68 -11.04
CA VAL A 42 1.79 8.64 -12.33
C VAL A 42 1.79 10.02 -12.99
N PRO A 43 1.62 10.06 -14.33
CA PRO A 43 1.51 11.36 -15.02
C PRO A 43 0.29 12.16 -14.57
N ASP A 44 0.38 13.47 -14.65
CA ASP A 44 -0.70 14.40 -14.35
C ASP A 44 -0.92 15.29 -15.58
N PRO A 45 -2.17 15.57 -15.98
CA PRO A 45 -3.43 15.13 -15.37
C PRO A 45 -3.86 13.72 -15.83
N LEU A 46 -4.71 13.08 -15.00
CA LEU A 46 -5.33 11.81 -15.38
C LEU A 46 -6.72 12.05 -15.94
N THR A 47 -7.13 11.22 -16.89
CA THR A 47 -8.48 11.24 -17.44
C THR A 47 -9.39 10.36 -16.58
N THR A 48 -10.56 10.90 -16.21
CA THR A 48 -11.56 10.12 -15.47
C THR A 48 -12.25 9.12 -16.39
N ALA A 49 -12.32 7.86 -15.97
CA ALA A 49 -13.04 6.82 -16.72
C ALA A 49 -13.45 5.71 -15.75
N ASP A 50 -14.74 5.55 -15.53
CA ASP A 50 -15.25 4.67 -14.48
C ASP A 50 -15.47 3.21 -14.94
N GLU A 51 -15.61 2.98 -16.23
CA GLU A 51 -16.05 1.69 -16.78
C GLU A 51 -14.89 0.78 -17.24
N ILE A 52 -13.70 0.99 -16.73
CA ILE A 52 -12.53 0.18 -17.10
C ILE A 52 -12.55 -1.11 -16.28
N PRO A 53 -12.35 -2.30 -16.92
CA PRO A 53 -12.44 -3.58 -16.22
C PRO A 53 -11.58 -3.71 -14.97
N VAL A 54 -10.33 -3.20 -14.99
CA VAL A 54 -9.48 -3.28 -13.81
C VAL A 54 -10.03 -2.44 -12.64
N PHE A 55 -10.75 -1.36 -12.93
CA PHE A 55 -11.40 -0.58 -11.88
C PHE A 55 -12.57 -1.35 -11.26
N HIS A 56 -13.36 -2.06 -12.07
CA HIS A 56 -14.43 -2.89 -11.54
C HIS A 56 -13.87 -4.01 -10.66
N ALA A 57 -12.79 -4.65 -11.10
CA ALA A 57 -12.13 -5.70 -10.33
C ALA A 57 -11.58 -5.14 -9.00
N THR A 58 -10.96 -3.97 -9.04
CA THR A 58 -10.41 -3.34 -7.85
C THR A 58 -11.50 -2.91 -6.87
N LYS A 59 -12.58 -2.32 -7.36
CA LYS A 59 -13.70 -1.94 -6.50
C LYS A 59 -14.35 -3.16 -5.84
N ASN A 60 -14.49 -4.25 -6.58
CA ASN A 60 -14.98 -5.51 -6.02
C ASN A 60 -14.04 -6.04 -4.92
N TRP A 61 -12.74 -5.97 -5.17
CA TRP A 61 -11.73 -6.35 -4.18
C TRP A 61 -11.86 -5.53 -2.90
N LEU A 62 -12.01 -4.21 -3.06
CA LEU A 62 -12.17 -3.29 -1.93
C LEU A 62 -13.48 -3.54 -1.17
N ASP A 63 -14.57 -3.81 -1.88
CA ASP A 63 -15.85 -4.15 -1.25
C ASP A 63 -15.68 -5.39 -0.36
N ARG A 64 -15.00 -6.41 -0.84
CA ARG A 64 -14.73 -7.63 -0.07
C ARG A 64 -13.82 -7.34 1.11
N TYR A 65 -12.77 -6.55 0.91
CA TYR A 65 -11.84 -6.19 1.98
C TYR A 65 -12.58 -5.46 3.12
N PHE A 66 -13.34 -4.43 2.78
CA PHE A 66 -14.04 -3.63 3.78
C PHE A 66 -15.23 -4.37 4.41
N SER A 67 -15.68 -5.46 3.81
CA SER A 67 -16.70 -6.33 4.40
C SER A 67 -16.13 -7.36 5.37
N GLY A 68 -14.81 -7.37 5.55
CA GLY A 68 -14.15 -8.30 6.47
C GLY A 68 -13.70 -9.61 5.83
N LEU A 69 -13.83 -9.73 4.51
CA LEU A 69 -13.25 -10.83 3.78
C LEU A 69 -11.74 -10.57 3.58
N ARG A 70 -11.03 -11.58 3.14
CA ARG A 70 -9.56 -11.52 3.01
C ARG A 70 -9.13 -11.74 1.56
N PRO A 71 -9.48 -10.80 0.65
CA PRO A 71 -9.09 -10.99 -0.75
C PRO A 71 -7.57 -10.90 -0.90
N ALA A 72 -7.03 -11.72 -1.80
CA ALA A 72 -5.60 -11.74 -2.02
C ALA A 72 -5.19 -10.65 -3.01
N ALA A 73 -4.06 -9.98 -2.74
CA ALA A 73 -3.53 -8.98 -3.66
C ALA A 73 -3.23 -9.57 -5.04
N SER A 74 -2.88 -10.85 -5.09
CA SER A 74 -2.57 -11.56 -6.35
C SER A 74 -3.77 -11.68 -7.30
N GLU A 75 -4.98 -11.39 -6.84
CA GLU A 75 -6.16 -11.38 -7.72
C GLU A 75 -6.14 -10.21 -8.71
N LEU A 76 -5.37 -9.18 -8.43
CA LEU A 76 -5.36 -7.95 -9.22
C LEU A 76 -4.05 -7.80 -10.00
N PRO A 77 -4.11 -7.29 -11.23
CA PRO A 77 -2.91 -7.01 -12.00
C PRO A 77 -2.28 -5.68 -11.56
N LEU A 78 -1.34 -5.76 -10.63
CA LEU A 78 -0.69 -4.58 -10.06
C LEU A 78 0.58 -4.23 -10.84
N GLN A 79 0.79 -2.94 -11.07
CA GLN A 79 2.00 -2.45 -11.74
C GLN A 79 2.44 -1.12 -11.09
N PRO A 80 2.92 -1.19 -9.83
CA PRO A 80 3.40 0.02 -9.16
C PRO A 80 4.69 0.50 -9.80
N ALA A 81 4.82 1.80 -9.99
CA ALA A 81 6.04 2.40 -10.53
C ALA A 81 7.01 2.72 -9.39
N GLY A 82 8.27 2.32 -9.55
CA GLY A 82 9.31 2.58 -8.56
C GLY A 82 10.60 1.86 -8.92
N SER A 83 11.67 2.20 -8.19
CA SER A 83 12.99 1.59 -8.38
C SER A 83 12.96 0.08 -8.10
N ASP A 84 13.99 -0.62 -8.53
CA ASP A 84 14.13 -2.05 -8.27
C ASP A 84 14.13 -2.34 -6.76
N PHE A 85 14.77 -1.48 -5.96
CA PHE A 85 14.76 -1.61 -4.51
C PHE A 85 13.33 -1.50 -3.95
N ARG A 86 12.58 -0.48 -4.38
CA ARG A 86 11.20 -0.30 -3.94
C ARG A 86 10.31 -1.46 -4.36
N GLN A 87 10.46 -1.94 -5.61
CA GLN A 87 9.71 -3.10 -6.10
C GLN A 87 9.95 -4.32 -5.21
N ALA A 88 11.21 -4.56 -4.83
CA ALA A 88 11.56 -5.68 -3.97
C ALA A 88 10.95 -5.55 -2.58
N VAL A 89 10.97 -4.35 -1.99
CA VAL A 89 10.32 -4.09 -0.70
C VAL A 89 8.82 -4.34 -0.81
N TRP A 90 8.17 -3.79 -1.84
CA TRP A 90 6.72 -3.96 -2.01
C TRP A 90 6.34 -5.43 -2.22
N SER A 91 7.18 -6.21 -2.89
CA SER A 91 6.95 -7.64 -3.03
C SER A 91 6.97 -8.37 -1.68
N LEU A 92 7.85 -7.94 -0.77
CA LEU A 92 7.86 -8.49 0.59
C LEU A 92 6.60 -8.08 1.36
N LEU A 93 6.13 -6.84 1.20
CA LEU A 93 4.91 -6.39 1.86
C LEU A 93 3.71 -7.26 1.48
N MET A 94 3.62 -7.65 0.21
CA MET A 94 2.51 -8.47 -0.28
C MET A 94 2.46 -9.87 0.35
N ARG A 95 3.54 -10.28 1.00
CA ARG A 95 3.60 -11.56 1.71
C ARG A 95 3.13 -11.49 3.16
N ILE A 96 2.92 -10.29 3.69
CA ILE A 96 2.47 -10.13 5.08
C ILE A 96 0.99 -10.52 5.15
N PRO A 97 0.64 -11.55 5.92
CA PRO A 97 -0.74 -12.00 5.98
C PRO A 97 -1.69 -10.97 6.59
N TYR A 98 -2.95 -11.03 6.19
CA TYR A 98 -4.02 -10.26 6.80
C TYR A 98 -4.03 -10.50 8.32
N GLY A 99 -4.12 -9.44 9.09
CA GLY A 99 -4.17 -9.53 10.55
C GLY A 99 -2.81 -9.67 11.23
N GLU A 100 -1.71 -9.59 10.48
CA GLU A 100 -0.36 -9.66 11.04
C GLU A 100 0.41 -8.38 10.77
N VAL A 101 1.41 -8.13 11.61
CA VAL A 101 2.32 -6.98 11.42
C VAL A 101 3.77 -7.46 11.46
N VAL A 102 4.62 -6.71 10.77
CA VAL A 102 6.07 -6.88 10.83
C VAL A 102 6.70 -5.51 11.09
N THR A 103 7.96 -5.50 11.52
CA THR A 103 8.67 -4.25 11.75
C THR A 103 9.47 -3.83 10.52
N TYR A 104 9.83 -2.54 10.45
CA TYR A 104 10.78 -2.06 9.43
C TYR A 104 12.10 -2.82 9.52
N GLY A 105 12.53 -3.16 10.75
CA GLY A 105 13.73 -3.96 10.95
C GLY A 105 13.62 -5.38 10.38
N ASP A 106 12.44 -6.01 10.51
CA ASP A 106 12.19 -7.32 9.92
C ASP A 106 12.35 -7.28 8.40
N ILE A 107 11.76 -6.27 7.76
CA ILE A 107 11.88 -6.07 6.31
C ILE A 107 13.35 -5.82 5.92
N ALA A 108 14.03 -4.97 6.69
CA ALA A 108 15.44 -4.64 6.41
C ALA A 108 16.31 -5.89 6.47
N ARG A 109 16.11 -6.73 7.46
CA ARG A 109 16.87 -7.99 7.59
C ARG A 109 16.60 -8.94 6.43
N GLU A 110 15.35 -9.08 6.04
CA GLU A 110 14.97 -9.93 4.92
C GLU A 110 15.57 -9.42 3.60
N MET A 111 15.53 -8.12 3.37
CA MET A 111 16.11 -7.49 2.17
C MET A 111 17.63 -7.67 2.15
N ALA A 112 18.30 -7.43 3.27
CA ALA A 112 19.75 -7.60 3.36
C ALA A 112 20.15 -9.05 3.06
N ALA A 113 19.42 -10.01 3.59
CA ALA A 113 19.68 -11.43 3.34
C ALA A 113 19.52 -11.76 1.85
N ARG A 114 18.48 -11.27 1.21
CA ARG A 114 18.22 -11.53 -0.22
C ARG A 114 19.26 -10.89 -1.14
N MET A 115 19.72 -9.68 -0.77
CA MET A 115 20.66 -8.92 -1.58
C MET A 115 22.13 -9.28 -1.28
N GLY A 116 22.37 -10.12 -0.28
CA GLY A 116 23.73 -10.46 0.14
C GLY A 116 24.45 -9.31 0.85
N TRP A 117 23.71 -8.37 1.43
CA TRP A 117 24.25 -7.23 2.16
C TRP A 117 24.45 -7.58 3.62
N LYS A 118 25.46 -6.96 4.28
CA LYS A 118 25.69 -7.15 5.71
C LYS A 118 24.56 -6.55 6.54
N SER A 119 24.05 -5.41 6.12
CA SER A 119 22.98 -4.72 6.82
C SER A 119 22.26 -3.77 5.90
N LEU A 120 21.07 -3.36 6.31
CA LEU A 120 20.26 -2.36 5.63
C LEU A 120 19.55 -1.56 6.70
N SER A 121 19.52 -0.24 6.55
CA SER A 121 18.85 0.61 7.53
C SER A 121 17.32 0.51 7.43
N GLY A 122 16.66 0.57 8.58
CA GLY A 122 15.19 0.66 8.61
C GLY A 122 14.69 1.93 7.93
N GLN A 123 15.50 2.98 7.90
CA GLN A 123 15.15 4.24 7.25
C GLN A 123 15.03 4.09 5.72
N ALA A 124 15.91 3.31 5.10
CA ALA A 124 15.84 3.02 3.67
C ALA A 124 14.57 2.24 3.34
N VAL A 125 14.22 1.26 4.17
CA VAL A 125 12.97 0.50 4.05
C VAL A 125 11.78 1.43 4.26
N GLY A 126 11.83 2.29 5.27
CA GLY A 126 10.77 3.26 5.57
C GLY A 126 10.45 4.15 4.39
N GLY A 127 11.49 4.60 3.67
CA GLY A 127 11.30 5.39 2.44
C GLY A 127 10.53 4.62 1.37
N ALA A 128 10.89 3.37 1.14
CA ALA A 128 10.21 2.52 0.17
C ALA A 128 8.75 2.24 0.57
N VAL A 129 8.52 1.93 1.85
CA VAL A 129 7.18 1.69 2.39
C VAL A 129 6.31 2.93 2.26
N GLY A 130 6.86 4.10 2.61
CA GLY A 130 6.13 5.38 2.55
C GLY A 130 5.77 5.82 1.14
N HIS A 131 6.48 5.37 0.13
CA HIS A 131 6.23 5.70 -1.27
C HIS A 131 5.40 4.65 -2.01
N ASN A 132 4.86 3.66 -1.31
CA ASN A 132 3.98 2.67 -1.91
C ASN A 132 2.82 3.36 -2.66
N PRO A 133 2.69 3.16 -3.98
CA PRO A 133 1.65 3.84 -4.74
C PRO A 133 0.30 3.14 -4.74
N ILE A 134 0.20 1.94 -4.17
CA ILE A 134 -1.05 1.16 -4.15
C ILE A 134 -1.37 0.79 -2.70
N SER A 135 -1.86 1.77 -1.94
CA SER A 135 -2.20 1.59 -0.53
C SER A 135 -3.25 0.49 -0.34
N ILE A 136 -3.28 -0.11 0.82
CA ILE A 136 -4.21 -1.16 1.24
C ILE A 136 -3.93 -2.51 0.55
N ILE A 137 -3.89 -2.56 -0.77
CA ILE A 137 -3.65 -3.80 -1.52
C ILE A 137 -2.21 -4.26 -1.35
N ILE A 138 -1.24 -3.34 -1.53
CA ILE A 138 0.13 -3.57 -1.08
C ILE A 138 0.17 -3.08 0.37
N PRO A 139 0.18 -4.00 1.36
CA PRO A 139 -0.23 -3.66 2.72
C PRO A 139 0.85 -2.96 3.56
N CYS A 140 1.24 -1.76 3.16
CA CYS A 140 2.22 -0.98 3.91
C CYS A 140 1.74 -0.62 5.33
N HIS A 141 0.43 -0.65 5.59
CA HIS A 141 -0.11 -0.43 6.92
C HIS A 141 0.26 -1.55 7.91
N ARG A 142 0.71 -2.71 7.41
CA ARG A 142 1.13 -3.85 8.26
C ARG A 142 2.59 -3.75 8.70
N VAL A 143 3.27 -2.63 8.42
CA VAL A 143 4.65 -2.42 8.88
C VAL A 143 4.64 -1.39 10.00
N VAL A 144 5.28 -1.73 11.11
CA VAL A 144 5.31 -0.89 12.31
C VAL A 144 6.74 -0.69 12.80
N GLY A 145 6.95 0.29 13.68
CA GLY A 145 8.26 0.50 14.31
C GLY A 145 8.63 -0.68 15.21
N SER A 146 9.91 -0.81 15.53
CA SER A 146 10.43 -1.91 16.34
C SER A 146 9.81 -2.00 17.74
N ASN A 147 9.31 -0.87 18.25
CA ASN A 147 8.62 -0.79 19.54
C ASN A 147 7.08 -0.85 19.40
N GLY A 148 6.58 -1.21 18.22
CA GLY A 148 5.15 -1.22 17.94
C GLY A 148 4.57 0.13 17.52
N SER A 149 5.41 1.13 17.25
CA SER A 149 4.96 2.47 16.84
C SER A 149 4.27 2.44 15.48
N LEU A 150 3.11 3.11 15.39
CA LEU A 150 2.31 3.24 14.15
C LEU A 150 2.83 4.35 13.26
N THR A 151 4.14 4.49 13.14
CA THR A 151 4.78 5.54 12.35
C THR A 151 4.87 5.18 10.86
N GLY A 152 5.04 6.19 10.03
CA GLY A 152 5.48 6.03 8.64
C GLY A 152 4.42 5.71 7.60
N TYR A 153 3.14 5.77 7.95
CA TYR A 153 2.08 5.50 6.99
C TYR A 153 1.66 6.77 6.25
N ALA A 154 1.70 6.72 4.90
CA ALA A 154 1.39 7.89 4.07
C ALA A 154 -0.05 8.39 4.26
N GLY A 155 -0.97 7.49 4.57
CA GLY A 155 -2.38 7.83 4.82
C GLY A 155 -2.67 8.34 6.23
N GLY A 156 -1.65 8.44 7.09
CA GLY A 156 -1.81 8.94 8.45
C GLY A 156 -2.01 7.84 9.49
N ILE A 157 -1.69 8.18 10.73
CA ILE A 157 -1.70 7.21 11.85
C ILE A 157 -3.11 6.69 12.12
N GLU A 158 -4.13 7.55 12.08
CA GLU A 158 -5.50 7.14 12.38
C GLU A 158 -6.01 6.14 11.34
N THR A 159 -5.70 6.35 10.07
CA THR A 159 -6.06 5.42 9.00
C THR A 159 -5.35 4.09 9.17
N LYS A 160 -4.05 4.12 9.48
CA LYS A 160 -3.27 2.90 9.73
C LYS A 160 -3.87 2.09 10.88
N ARG A 161 -4.19 2.77 11.98
CA ARG A 161 -4.82 2.15 13.13
C ARG A 161 -6.16 1.53 12.76
N TRP A 162 -6.99 2.25 12.00
CA TRP A 162 -8.30 1.75 11.57
C TRP A 162 -8.15 0.46 10.76
N LEU A 163 -7.23 0.44 9.80
CA LEU A 163 -7.00 -0.73 8.95
C LEU A 163 -6.53 -1.93 9.78
N LEU A 164 -5.58 -1.73 10.69
CA LEU A 164 -5.08 -2.80 11.55
C LEU A 164 -6.17 -3.33 12.47
N GLU A 165 -6.96 -2.45 13.06
CA GLU A 165 -8.08 -2.85 13.90
C GLU A 165 -9.11 -3.66 13.12
N ARG A 166 -9.41 -3.22 11.89
CA ARG A 166 -10.32 -3.92 10.99
C ARG A 166 -9.82 -5.31 10.66
N GLU A 167 -8.51 -5.47 10.55
CA GLU A 167 -7.90 -6.78 10.27
C GLU A 167 -7.77 -7.66 11.51
N GLY A 168 -8.19 -7.20 12.68
CA GLY A 168 -8.16 -7.98 13.91
C GLY A 168 -6.82 -7.96 14.63
N VAL A 169 -5.93 -7.02 14.28
CA VAL A 169 -4.64 -6.90 14.99
C VAL A 169 -4.87 -6.40 16.41
N ASP A 170 -4.16 -7.01 17.37
CA ASP A 170 -4.20 -6.58 18.77
C ASP A 170 -3.47 -5.24 18.92
N LEU A 171 -4.24 -4.17 19.06
CA LEU A 171 -3.70 -2.81 19.18
C LEU A 171 -3.02 -2.54 20.51
N SER A 172 -3.19 -3.41 21.52
CA SER A 172 -2.55 -3.21 22.83
C SER A 172 -1.02 -3.26 22.75
N ARG A 173 -0.47 -3.90 21.71
CA ARG A 173 0.98 -3.99 21.48
C ARG A 173 1.52 -2.85 20.61
N LEU A 174 0.63 -1.98 20.16
CA LEU A 174 0.97 -0.90 19.25
C LEU A 174 0.85 0.44 19.97
N CYS A 175 1.56 1.45 19.51
CA CYS A 175 1.51 2.76 20.14
C CYS A 175 1.54 3.87 19.10
N ILE A 176 0.92 5.00 19.46
CA ILE A 176 1.01 6.21 18.66
C ILE A 176 2.33 6.89 19.01
N PRO A 177 3.16 7.26 18.01
CA PRO A 177 4.40 7.94 18.31
C PRO A 177 4.12 9.27 18.98
N LYS A 178 4.97 9.62 19.94
CA LYS A 178 4.89 10.92 20.60
C LYS A 178 5.29 12.02 19.63
N PRO A 179 4.64 13.20 19.71
CA PRO A 179 4.99 14.34 18.86
C PRO A 179 6.42 14.83 19.10
#